data_c4416252ef873b817bc7cb3d2c9dacce
#
_entry.id   c4416252ef873b817bc7cb3d2c9dacce
#
_cell.length_a   1.000
_cell.length_b   1.000
_cell.length_c   1.000
_cell.angle_alpha   90.00
_cell.angle_beta   90.00
_cell.angle_gamma   90.00
#
_symmetry.space_group_name_H-M   'P 1'
#
loop_
_entity.id
_entity.type
_entity.pdbx_description
1 polymer ?
#
loop_
_entity_poly.entity_id
_entity_poly.type
_entity_poly.pdbx_seq_one_letter_code
_entity_poly.pdbx_strand_id
1 'polypeptide(L)'
;MTHTSIISRTFPATRFVLIALVCLSLAVIAGCGKKTASDTMPTSPPGGTSTTPGTKPYTVMGQTYYPMESGQGYVEEGIASWYGRDFHGKTTSNGEVYDMYGMTCAHKVLPFGTQLRVTNLDNNKSIMVRVNDRGPFVANRIIDLTKTGAEQLDMIGPGTARVRVESIGMVPGQVGADLSGNFYVQIGSFSIKENAHNLAKKLQNSGRPSRVIFMPELNFHRVQIGPYASLAETENTAASLQGEYPGNFVVAQ
;
A
#
# COMPACT_ATOMS: atom_id res chain seq x y z
N MET A 1 -24.65 61.13 -11.27
CA MET A 1 -25.86 60.99 -12.12
C MET A 1 -25.76 59.70 -12.88
N THR A 2 -26.77 58.88 -12.70
CA THR A 2 -27.28 57.79 -13.54
C THR A 2 -26.44 56.48 -13.58
N HIS A 3 -26.93 55.32 -13.47
CA HIS A 3 -28.18 54.67 -13.08
C HIS A 3 -27.88 53.19 -12.93
N THR A 4 -28.37 52.68 -11.87
CA THR A 4 -28.48 51.24 -11.52
C THR A 4 -29.29 50.49 -12.58
N SER A 5 -28.89 49.26 -12.92
CA SER A 5 -29.85 48.30 -13.46
C SER A 5 -29.54 46.89 -12.95
N ILE A 6 -30.37 46.46 -12.02
CA ILE A 6 -30.50 45.10 -11.47
C ILE A 6 -31.42 44.34 -12.42
N ILE A 7 -30.95 43.22 -12.97
CA ILE A 7 -31.82 42.29 -13.67
C ILE A 7 -31.89 41.00 -12.83
N SER A 8 -33.03 40.89 -12.13
CA SER A 8 -33.49 39.64 -11.52
C SER A 8 -34.04 38.72 -12.61
N ARG A 9 -33.54 37.50 -12.68
CA ARG A 9 -34.19 36.42 -13.46
C ARG A 9 -34.80 35.40 -12.51
N THR A 10 -36.12 35.43 -12.47
CA THR A 10 -37.02 34.46 -11.85
C THR A 10 -37.01 33.14 -12.63
N PHE A 11 -36.85 32.02 -11.90
CA PHE A 11 -37.11 30.69 -12.43
C PHE A 11 -38.57 30.28 -12.23
N PRO A 12 -39.20 29.64 -13.20
CA PRO A 12 -40.55 29.07 -12.98
C PRO A 12 -40.46 27.64 -12.41
N ALA A 13 -41.20 27.41 -11.36
CA ALA A 13 -41.57 26.10 -10.85
C ALA A 13 -42.64 25.47 -11.74
N THR A 14 -42.58 24.23 -12.04
CA THR A 14 -43.63 23.25 -12.41
C THR A 14 -42.95 21.97 -12.91
N ARG A 15 -43.25 20.74 -12.55
CA ARG A 15 -44.49 20.05 -12.17
C ARG A 15 -44.13 18.72 -11.51
N PHE A 16 -44.78 18.47 -10.39
CA PHE A 16 -44.91 17.11 -9.85
C PHE A 16 -45.84 16.30 -10.75
N VAL A 17 -45.44 15.10 -11.14
CA VAL A 17 -46.34 14.08 -11.64
C VAL A 17 -46.26 12.86 -10.74
N LEU A 18 -47.30 12.72 -9.97
CA LEU A 18 -47.66 11.57 -9.17
C LEU A 18 -48.20 10.50 -10.14
N ILE A 19 -47.66 9.28 -10.15
CA ILE A 19 -48.36 8.13 -10.72
C ILE A 19 -48.42 7.06 -9.63
N ALA A 20 -49.65 6.79 -9.27
CA ALA A 20 -50.08 5.84 -8.26
C ALA A 20 -50.19 4.42 -8.84
N LEU A 21 -49.88 3.45 -7.97
CA LEU A 21 -50.43 2.11 -7.78
C LEU A 21 -51.23 1.45 -8.93
N VAL A 22 -50.79 0.26 -9.32
CA VAL A 22 -51.70 -0.88 -9.58
C VAL A 22 -51.12 -2.14 -8.97
N CYS A 23 -51.76 -2.62 -7.92
CA CYS A 23 -51.66 -4.00 -7.45
C CYS A 23 -52.43 -4.91 -8.39
N LEU A 24 -51.87 -6.02 -8.82
CA LEU A 24 -52.70 -7.17 -9.20
C LEU A 24 -52.00 -8.49 -8.86
N SER A 25 -52.63 -9.19 -7.97
CA SER A 25 -52.41 -10.54 -7.49
C SER A 25 -52.82 -11.62 -8.51
N LEU A 26 -52.25 -12.80 -8.45
CA LEU A 26 -52.65 -14.17 -8.73
C LEU A 26 -51.51 -14.88 -9.49
N ALA A 27 -51.16 -16.15 -9.32
CA ALA A 27 -51.73 -17.29 -8.64
C ALA A 27 -50.59 -18.35 -8.52
N VAL A 28 -50.74 -19.20 -7.53
CA VAL A 28 -49.99 -20.40 -7.26
C VAL A 28 -50.13 -21.43 -8.38
N ILE A 29 -49.02 -22.00 -8.87
CA ILE A 29 -49.01 -23.36 -9.45
C ILE A 29 -47.86 -24.12 -8.85
N ALA A 30 -48.20 -25.09 -8.03
CA ALA A 30 -47.31 -26.14 -7.53
C ALA A 30 -46.93 -27.04 -8.72
N GLY A 31 -45.63 -27.18 -8.98
CA GLY A 31 -45.04 -28.12 -9.93
C GLY A 31 -43.94 -28.90 -9.24
N CYS A 32 -44.26 -30.05 -8.64
CA CYS A 32 -43.26 -31.06 -8.24
C CYS A 32 -42.56 -31.60 -9.49
N GLY A 33 -41.30 -31.24 -9.69
CA GLY A 33 -40.43 -31.86 -10.65
C GLY A 33 -39.09 -32.22 -9.99
N LYS A 34 -38.97 -33.44 -9.50
CA LYS A 34 -37.68 -34.05 -9.16
C LYS A 34 -36.84 -34.12 -10.44
N LYS A 35 -35.82 -33.32 -10.55
CA LYS A 35 -34.68 -33.60 -11.39
C LYS A 35 -33.43 -33.66 -10.52
N THR A 36 -32.98 -34.88 -10.31
CA THR A 36 -31.61 -35.18 -9.90
C THR A 36 -30.67 -34.73 -10.98
N ALA A 37 -30.09 -33.56 -10.80
CA ALA A 37 -28.88 -33.14 -11.53
C ALA A 37 -27.74 -33.34 -10.53
N SER A 38 -26.93 -34.33 -10.82
CA SER A 38 -25.60 -34.51 -10.23
C SER A 38 -24.72 -33.38 -10.68
N ASP A 39 -24.73 -32.27 -9.93
CA ASP A 39 -23.69 -31.26 -10.05
C ASP A 39 -22.47 -31.77 -9.32
N THR A 40 -21.59 -32.40 -10.07
CA THR A 40 -20.19 -32.56 -9.68
C THR A 40 -19.61 -31.15 -9.56
N MET A 41 -19.57 -30.64 -8.34
CA MET A 41 -18.67 -29.53 -7.99
C MET A 41 -17.26 -29.88 -8.47
N PRO A 42 -16.55 -28.96 -9.10
CA PRO A 42 -15.12 -29.16 -9.34
C PRO A 42 -14.47 -29.40 -7.99
N THR A 43 -13.89 -30.57 -7.82
CA THR A 43 -13.09 -30.93 -6.67
C THR A 43 -12.00 -29.88 -6.50
N SER A 44 -12.04 -29.16 -5.38
CA SER A 44 -10.94 -28.32 -4.94
C SER A 44 -9.64 -29.13 -5.03
N PRO A 45 -8.56 -28.55 -5.55
CA PRO A 45 -7.27 -29.21 -5.53
C PRO A 45 -6.90 -29.53 -4.07
N PRO A 46 -6.16 -30.62 -3.82
CA PRO A 46 -5.86 -31.09 -2.47
C PRO A 46 -5.19 -29.96 -1.68
N GLY A 47 -5.77 -29.67 -0.50
CA GLY A 47 -5.41 -28.56 0.33
C GLY A 47 -3.95 -28.58 0.75
N GLY A 48 -3.15 -27.79 0.09
CA GLY A 48 -1.96 -27.23 0.69
C GLY A 48 -2.40 -26.16 1.68
N THR A 49 -2.17 -26.38 2.96
CA THR A 49 -2.35 -25.35 3.97
C THR A 49 -1.32 -24.25 3.69
N SER A 50 -1.70 -23.29 2.83
CA SER A 50 -0.91 -22.07 2.65
C SER A 50 -0.88 -21.34 3.98
N THR A 51 0.25 -21.37 4.65
CA THR A 51 0.51 -20.65 5.90
C THR A 51 0.90 -19.20 5.65
N THR A 52 0.87 -18.74 4.39
CA THR A 52 1.24 -17.37 4.00
C THR A 52 0.19 -16.38 4.53
N PRO A 53 0.56 -15.43 5.40
CA PRO A 53 -0.38 -14.44 5.91
C PRO A 53 -1.02 -13.63 4.78
N GLY A 54 -2.34 -13.43 4.86
CA GLY A 54 -3.06 -12.57 3.93
C GLY A 54 -3.44 -13.19 2.58
N THR A 55 -3.37 -14.53 2.43
CA THR A 55 -3.80 -15.22 1.20
C THR A 55 -5.27 -15.64 1.19
N LYS A 56 -5.99 -15.49 2.32
CA LYS A 56 -7.42 -15.80 2.38
C LYS A 56 -8.25 -14.75 1.64
N PRO A 57 -9.28 -15.15 0.87
CA PRO A 57 -10.23 -14.21 0.28
C PRO A 57 -10.86 -13.31 1.35
N TYR A 58 -11.14 -12.07 0.99
CA TYR A 58 -11.77 -11.12 1.89
C TYR A 58 -12.75 -10.21 1.12
N THR A 59 -13.78 -9.69 1.79
CA THR A 59 -14.82 -8.88 1.16
C THR A 59 -14.87 -7.49 1.78
N VAL A 60 -14.87 -6.46 0.91
CA VAL A 60 -15.01 -5.05 1.30
C VAL A 60 -16.07 -4.41 0.40
N MET A 61 -17.05 -3.72 0.99
CA MET A 61 -18.14 -3.05 0.26
C MET A 61 -18.87 -3.96 -0.75
N GLY A 62 -19.03 -5.25 -0.40
CA GLY A 62 -19.68 -6.23 -1.28
C GLY A 62 -18.81 -6.80 -2.40
N GLN A 63 -17.57 -6.31 -2.58
CA GLN A 63 -16.60 -6.83 -3.54
C GLN A 63 -15.68 -7.83 -2.85
N THR A 64 -15.57 -9.05 -3.40
CA THR A 64 -14.63 -10.06 -2.91
C THR A 64 -13.31 -9.97 -3.65
N TYR A 65 -12.22 -9.96 -2.91
CA TYR A 65 -10.84 -9.95 -3.39
C TYR A 65 -10.18 -11.28 -3.08
N TYR A 66 -9.44 -11.79 -4.05
CA TYR A 66 -8.69 -13.05 -3.96
C TYR A 66 -7.20 -12.74 -3.97
N PRO A 67 -6.53 -12.72 -2.81
CA PRO A 67 -5.10 -12.49 -2.76
C PRO A 67 -4.33 -13.52 -3.56
N MET A 68 -3.26 -13.08 -4.21
CA MET A 68 -2.34 -13.93 -4.96
C MET A 68 -1.50 -14.77 -4.01
N GLU A 69 -1.12 -15.97 -4.42
CA GLU A 69 -0.20 -16.82 -3.65
C GLU A 69 1.24 -16.32 -3.73
N SER A 70 1.60 -15.64 -4.82
CA SER A 70 2.93 -15.07 -5.05
C SER A 70 2.82 -13.74 -5.77
N GLY A 71 3.72 -12.82 -5.45
CA GLY A 71 3.90 -11.57 -6.20
C GLY A 71 4.92 -11.67 -7.33
N GLN A 72 5.52 -12.84 -7.56
CA GLN A 72 6.58 -12.99 -8.55
C GLN A 72 6.14 -12.59 -9.96
N GLY A 73 6.92 -11.72 -10.61
CA GLY A 73 6.64 -11.24 -11.96
C GLY A 73 5.47 -10.26 -12.07
N TYR A 74 4.91 -9.83 -10.94
CA TYR A 74 3.82 -8.85 -10.97
C TYR A 74 4.29 -7.51 -11.50
N VAL A 75 3.57 -7.00 -12.50
CA VAL A 75 3.74 -5.66 -13.07
C VAL A 75 2.36 -5.09 -13.36
N GLU A 76 2.08 -3.88 -12.86
CA GLU A 76 0.83 -3.16 -13.14
C GLU A 76 1.08 -1.67 -13.27
N GLU A 77 0.36 -1.01 -14.20
CA GLU A 77 0.33 0.45 -14.32
C GLU A 77 -1.07 0.95 -13.92
N GLY A 78 -1.10 2.04 -13.16
CA GLY A 78 -2.35 2.61 -12.68
C GLY A 78 -2.13 3.85 -11.82
N ILE A 79 -3.14 4.19 -11.02
CA ILE A 79 -3.09 5.36 -10.16
C ILE A 79 -2.68 4.94 -8.76
N ALA A 80 -1.63 5.60 -8.24
CA ALA A 80 -1.28 5.59 -6.84
C ALA A 80 -1.94 6.75 -6.10
N SER A 81 -2.25 6.53 -4.82
CA SER A 81 -2.50 7.61 -3.88
C SER A 81 -1.70 7.38 -2.59
N TRP A 82 -1.94 8.16 -1.58
CA TRP A 82 -1.30 7.98 -0.28
C TRP A 82 -2.29 8.24 0.85
N TYR A 83 -2.07 7.59 1.99
CA TYR A 83 -2.87 7.77 3.18
C TYR A 83 -2.06 8.46 4.28
N GLY A 84 -2.69 9.47 4.90
CA GLY A 84 -2.01 10.46 5.70
C GLY A 84 -2.13 10.21 7.20
N ARG A 85 -2.05 11.33 7.94
CA ARG A 85 -1.97 11.37 9.41
C ARG A 85 -3.10 10.64 10.13
N ASP A 86 -4.31 10.63 9.58
CA ASP A 86 -5.49 10.05 10.24
C ASP A 86 -5.40 8.52 10.44
N PHE A 87 -4.51 7.88 9.71
CA PHE A 87 -4.24 6.45 9.80
C PHE A 87 -3.02 6.11 10.67
N HIS A 88 -2.17 7.08 10.97
CA HIS A 88 -0.95 6.86 11.74
C HIS A 88 -1.26 6.28 13.13
N GLY A 89 -0.54 5.22 13.49
CA GLY A 89 -0.76 4.49 14.74
C GLY A 89 -1.88 3.45 14.72
N LYS A 90 -2.69 3.35 13.64
CA LYS A 90 -3.71 2.30 13.50
C LYS A 90 -3.10 0.99 13.02
N THR A 91 -3.78 -0.11 13.33
CA THR A 91 -3.35 -1.44 12.88
C THR A 91 -3.69 -1.66 11.41
N THR A 92 -2.71 -2.11 10.64
CA THR A 92 -2.85 -2.53 9.24
C THR A 92 -3.43 -3.94 9.13
N SER A 93 -3.82 -4.34 7.92
CA SER A 93 -4.44 -5.66 7.68
C SER A 93 -3.50 -6.85 7.94
N ASN A 94 -2.19 -6.64 7.97
CA ASN A 94 -1.22 -7.67 8.35
C ASN A 94 -0.91 -7.69 9.87
N GLY A 95 -1.51 -6.76 10.64
CA GLY A 95 -1.32 -6.67 12.10
C GLY A 95 -0.22 -5.70 12.56
N GLU A 96 0.52 -5.09 11.66
CA GLU A 96 1.51 -4.06 11.99
C GLU A 96 0.82 -2.75 12.36
N VAL A 97 1.55 -1.87 13.06
CA VAL A 97 1.11 -0.50 13.28
C VAL A 97 1.49 0.35 12.06
N TYR A 98 0.51 1.03 11.45
CA TYR A 98 0.78 1.93 10.35
C TYR A 98 1.68 3.09 10.78
N ASP A 99 2.84 3.18 10.16
CA ASP A 99 3.75 4.30 10.28
C ASP A 99 3.78 5.10 8.97
N MET A 100 3.24 6.33 9.00
CA MET A 100 3.22 7.20 7.82
C MET A 100 4.62 7.62 7.34
N TYR A 101 5.65 7.42 8.17
CA TYR A 101 7.05 7.69 7.83
C TYR A 101 7.82 6.46 7.34
N GLY A 102 7.22 5.28 7.41
CA GLY A 102 7.78 4.03 6.89
C GLY A 102 7.73 3.95 5.36
N MET A 103 8.34 2.92 4.80
CA MET A 103 8.32 2.63 3.36
C MET A 103 7.42 1.40 3.11
N THR A 104 6.12 1.57 3.38
CA THR A 104 5.11 0.53 3.19
C THR A 104 3.96 1.00 2.32
N CYS A 105 3.11 0.07 1.91
CA CYS A 105 1.97 0.36 1.06
C CYS A 105 0.81 -0.60 1.30
N ALA A 106 -0.39 -0.18 0.88
CA ALA A 106 -1.55 -1.03 0.74
C ALA A 106 -1.70 -1.50 -0.71
N HIS A 107 -1.99 -2.81 -0.88
CA HIS A 107 -2.30 -3.41 -2.17
C HIS A 107 -3.43 -4.43 -2.04
N LYS A 108 -4.32 -4.51 -3.07
CA LYS A 108 -5.54 -5.33 -3.00
C LYS A 108 -5.24 -6.82 -2.90
N VAL A 109 -4.34 -7.32 -3.74
CA VAL A 109 -4.19 -8.77 -3.94
C VAL A 109 -2.78 -9.30 -3.74
N LEU A 110 -1.75 -8.46 -3.76
CA LEU A 110 -0.39 -8.94 -3.53
C LEU A 110 -0.23 -9.48 -2.11
N PRO A 111 0.53 -10.55 -1.90
CA PRO A 111 0.82 -11.08 -0.57
C PRO A 111 1.47 -10.02 0.32
N PHE A 112 1.19 -10.10 1.63
CA PHE A 112 1.91 -9.26 2.59
C PHE A 112 3.40 -9.58 2.58
N GLY A 113 4.22 -8.53 2.72
CA GLY A 113 5.67 -8.65 2.64
C GLY A 113 6.26 -8.55 1.23
N THR A 114 5.43 -8.56 0.18
CA THR A 114 5.91 -8.36 -1.19
C THR A 114 6.65 -7.02 -1.29
N GLN A 115 7.87 -7.07 -1.80
CA GLN A 115 8.68 -5.87 -2.08
C GLN A 115 8.34 -5.35 -3.49
N LEU A 116 8.04 -4.08 -3.57
CA LEU A 116 7.63 -3.43 -4.81
C LEU A 116 8.57 -2.28 -5.14
N ARG A 117 8.96 -2.20 -6.42
CA ARG A 117 9.41 -0.93 -7.00
C ARG A 117 8.19 -0.19 -7.51
N VAL A 118 8.01 1.04 -7.08
CA VAL A 118 6.97 1.95 -7.56
C VAL A 118 7.64 3.10 -8.27
N THR A 119 7.36 3.26 -9.55
CA THR A 119 7.91 4.33 -10.40
C THR A 119 6.79 5.29 -10.77
N ASN A 120 6.95 6.56 -10.46
CA ASN A 120 6.07 7.62 -10.94
C ASN A 120 6.38 7.89 -12.42
N LEU A 121 5.39 7.67 -13.29
CA LEU A 121 5.54 7.76 -14.75
C LEU A 121 5.61 9.19 -15.27
N ASP A 122 5.27 10.18 -14.44
CA ASP A 122 5.28 11.58 -14.84
C ASP A 122 6.66 12.24 -14.60
N ASN A 123 7.47 11.71 -13.66
CA ASN A 123 8.77 12.27 -13.31
C ASN A 123 9.92 11.23 -13.24
N ASN A 124 9.63 9.96 -13.50
CA ASN A 124 10.56 8.82 -13.45
C ASN A 124 11.23 8.56 -12.09
N LYS A 125 10.74 9.17 -11.00
CA LYS A 125 11.20 8.84 -9.66
C LYS A 125 10.71 7.45 -9.25
N SER A 126 11.56 6.68 -8.57
CA SER A 126 11.23 5.34 -8.12
C SER A 126 11.56 5.17 -6.65
N ILE A 127 10.73 4.40 -5.97
CA ILE A 127 10.92 4.00 -4.58
C ILE A 127 10.73 2.50 -4.41
N MET A 128 11.20 2.01 -3.27
CA MET A 128 10.97 0.64 -2.82
C MET A 128 10.03 0.67 -1.62
N VAL A 129 8.95 -0.12 -1.69
CA VAL A 129 7.97 -0.23 -0.59
C VAL A 129 7.59 -1.68 -0.37
N ARG A 130 7.13 -1.99 0.84
CA ARG A 130 6.65 -3.32 1.22
C ARG A 130 5.13 -3.30 1.43
N VAL A 131 4.45 -4.31 0.89
CA VAL A 131 3.01 -4.49 1.12
C VAL A 131 2.76 -4.95 2.56
N ASN A 132 2.03 -4.17 3.34
CA ASN A 132 1.63 -4.51 4.70
C ASN A 132 0.14 -4.26 4.99
N ASP A 133 -0.60 -3.70 4.02
CA ASP A 133 -2.01 -3.41 4.20
C ASP A 133 -2.84 -3.79 2.97
N ARG A 134 -4.19 -3.78 3.13
CA ARG A 134 -5.17 -4.02 2.08
C ARG A 134 -5.82 -2.72 1.63
N GLY A 135 -6.01 -2.59 0.33
CA GLY A 135 -6.54 -1.43 -0.37
C GLY A 135 -5.72 -1.12 -1.63
N PRO A 136 -5.96 -0.02 -2.31
CA PRO A 136 -7.09 0.90 -2.14
C PRO A 136 -8.45 0.32 -2.59
N PHE A 137 -9.52 0.69 -1.90
CA PHE A 137 -10.88 0.29 -2.28
C PHE A 137 -11.62 1.40 -3.05
N VAL A 138 -10.89 2.36 -3.56
CA VAL A 138 -11.37 3.40 -4.46
C VAL A 138 -11.12 2.97 -5.90
N ALA A 139 -12.08 3.24 -6.79
CA ALA A 139 -11.97 2.88 -8.21
C ALA A 139 -10.71 3.48 -8.86
N ASN A 140 -10.12 2.74 -9.80
CA ASN A 140 -8.95 3.12 -10.60
C ASN A 140 -7.63 3.30 -9.82
N ARG A 141 -7.61 3.15 -8.49
CA ARG A 141 -6.37 3.14 -7.73
C ARG A 141 -5.87 1.71 -7.57
N ILE A 142 -4.55 1.53 -7.68
CA ILE A 142 -3.90 0.22 -7.57
C ILE A 142 -3.08 0.08 -6.29
N ILE A 143 -2.55 1.18 -5.76
CA ILE A 143 -1.67 1.20 -4.59
C ILE A 143 -1.89 2.48 -3.78
N ASP A 144 -1.85 2.36 -2.45
CA ASP A 144 -1.79 3.51 -1.54
C ASP A 144 -0.46 3.48 -0.80
N LEU A 145 0.29 4.58 -0.90
CA LEU A 145 1.62 4.73 -0.30
C LEU A 145 1.54 5.40 1.07
N THR A 146 2.56 5.22 1.86
CA THR A 146 2.79 6.08 3.03
C THR A 146 3.11 7.51 2.61
N LYS A 147 2.98 8.46 3.55
CA LYS A 147 3.36 9.86 3.32
C LYS A 147 4.80 9.99 2.82
N THR A 148 5.76 9.31 3.46
CA THR A 148 7.17 9.33 3.02
C THR A 148 7.34 8.76 1.62
N GLY A 149 6.65 7.68 1.26
CA GLY A 149 6.67 7.15 -0.10
C GLY A 149 6.15 8.16 -1.11
N ALA A 150 5.04 8.83 -0.80
CA ALA A 150 4.46 9.86 -1.65
C ALA A 150 5.35 11.10 -1.79
N GLU A 151 6.04 11.53 -0.71
CA GLU A 151 7.03 12.60 -0.74
C GLU A 151 8.19 12.29 -1.69
N GLN A 152 8.72 11.07 -1.63
CA GLN A 152 9.84 10.66 -2.48
C GLN A 152 9.46 10.56 -3.98
N LEU A 153 8.19 10.31 -4.28
CA LEU A 153 7.67 10.30 -5.64
C LEU A 153 7.14 11.66 -6.12
N ASP A 154 7.26 12.73 -5.33
CA ASP A 154 6.71 14.08 -5.58
C ASP A 154 5.20 14.08 -5.84
N MET A 155 4.45 13.24 -5.14
CA MET A 155 3.00 13.14 -5.35
C MET A 155 2.14 13.68 -4.20
N ILE A 156 2.75 14.31 -3.20
CA ILE A 156 2.01 14.90 -2.07
C ILE A 156 1.06 16.01 -2.54
N GLY A 157 1.55 16.95 -3.35
CA GLY A 157 0.76 18.08 -3.84
C GLY A 157 -0.41 17.65 -4.72
N PRO A 158 -0.20 16.84 -5.75
CA PRO A 158 -1.27 16.29 -6.58
C PRO A 158 -2.19 15.30 -5.85
N GLY A 159 -1.73 14.67 -4.77
CA GLY A 159 -2.46 13.63 -4.02
C GLY A 159 -2.47 12.26 -4.69
N THR A 160 -2.29 12.20 -6.01
CA THR A 160 -2.24 10.98 -6.83
C THR A 160 -1.18 11.11 -7.92
N ALA A 161 -0.70 9.97 -8.44
CA ALA A 161 0.20 9.93 -9.58
C ALA A 161 -0.04 8.68 -10.43
N ARG A 162 0.30 8.74 -11.71
CA ARG A 162 0.40 7.55 -12.56
C ARG A 162 1.67 6.82 -12.21
N VAL A 163 1.54 5.55 -11.87
CA VAL A 163 2.69 4.74 -11.47
C VAL A 163 2.75 3.43 -12.21
N ARG A 164 3.96 2.89 -12.32
CA ARG A 164 4.24 1.50 -12.60
C ARG A 164 4.70 0.83 -11.31
N VAL A 165 4.05 -0.26 -10.97
CA VAL A 165 4.33 -1.10 -9.80
C VAL A 165 4.93 -2.40 -10.29
N GLU A 166 6.11 -2.77 -9.78
CA GLU A 166 6.81 -3.99 -10.15
C GLU A 166 7.22 -4.74 -8.88
N SER A 167 6.86 -6.01 -8.79
CA SER A 167 7.40 -6.86 -7.73
C SER A 167 8.86 -7.20 -8.02
N ILE A 168 9.71 -6.91 -7.05
CA ILE A 168 11.16 -7.10 -7.16
C ILE A 168 11.70 -8.12 -6.18
N GLY A 169 10.87 -8.65 -5.32
CA GLY A 169 11.29 -9.55 -4.27
C GLY A 169 10.16 -10.41 -3.74
N MET A 170 10.59 -11.34 -2.91
CA MET A 170 9.77 -12.43 -2.43
C MET A 170 8.92 -12.07 -1.25
N VAL A 171 7.84 -12.82 -1.13
CA VAL A 171 6.95 -12.87 0.01
C VAL A 171 7.71 -13.46 1.20
N PRO A 172 7.64 -12.86 2.40
CA PRO A 172 8.09 -13.50 3.63
C PRO A 172 7.38 -14.85 3.79
N GLY A 173 8.15 -15.93 3.92
CA GLY A 173 7.65 -17.30 4.04
C GLY A 173 7.86 -18.18 2.81
N GLN A 174 8.23 -17.65 1.66
CA GLN A 174 8.78 -18.45 0.56
C GLN A 174 10.29 -18.59 0.75
N VAL A 175 10.70 -19.73 1.24
CA VAL A 175 12.11 -20.12 1.31
C VAL A 175 12.62 -20.33 -0.12
N GLY A 176 13.33 -19.34 -0.62
CA GLY A 176 13.97 -19.44 -1.94
C GLY A 176 14.72 -18.22 -2.28
N ALA A 177 15.64 -17.86 -2.77
CA ALA A 177 16.55 -16.79 -3.15
C ALA A 177 16.37 -15.50 -2.35
N ASP A 178 17.18 -15.31 -1.36
CA ASP A 178 17.44 -14.01 -0.75
C ASP A 178 17.89 -13.02 -1.84
N LEU A 179 17.27 -11.84 -1.86
CA LEU A 179 17.67 -10.82 -2.83
C LEU A 179 19.05 -10.31 -2.51
N SER A 180 19.94 -10.45 -3.47
CA SER A 180 21.28 -9.87 -3.40
C SER A 180 21.27 -8.43 -3.88
N GLY A 181 21.99 -7.55 -3.19
CA GLY A 181 22.05 -6.13 -3.52
C GLY A 181 22.74 -5.32 -2.44
N ASN A 182 22.60 -4.02 -2.52
CA ASN A 182 23.04 -3.12 -1.46
C ASN A 182 21.84 -2.66 -0.64
N PHE A 183 21.64 -3.28 0.52
CA PHE A 183 20.55 -2.97 1.43
C PHE A 183 21.07 -2.26 2.68
N TYR A 184 20.22 -1.43 3.26
CA TYR A 184 20.55 -0.64 4.45
C TYR A 184 19.36 -0.63 5.40
N VAL A 185 19.62 -0.54 6.70
CA VAL A 185 18.59 -0.24 7.69
C VAL A 185 18.62 1.25 7.98
N GLN A 186 17.57 1.97 7.63
CA GLN A 186 17.43 3.38 7.98
C GLN A 186 17.01 3.50 9.46
N ILE A 187 17.83 4.19 10.24
CA ILE A 187 17.67 4.31 11.70
C ILE A 187 16.96 5.60 12.10
N GLY A 188 17.12 6.65 11.30
CA GLY A 188 16.50 7.92 11.59
C GLY A 188 16.73 8.97 10.51
N SER A 189 15.99 10.07 10.62
CA SER A 189 16.12 11.27 9.78
C SER A 189 16.20 12.50 10.66
N PHE A 190 17.13 13.39 10.38
CA PHE A 190 17.45 14.55 11.19
C PHE A 190 17.48 15.82 10.35
N SER A 191 16.86 16.88 10.83
CA SER A 191 16.97 18.22 10.22
C SER A 191 18.32 18.88 10.54
N ILE A 192 18.97 18.47 11.64
CA ILE A 192 20.27 18.99 12.08
C ILE A 192 21.35 17.96 11.71
N LYS A 193 22.29 18.39 10.87
CA LYS A 193 23.39 17.57 10.35
C LYS A 193 24.23 16.91 11.46
N GLU A 194 24.55 17.69 12.50
CA GLU A 194 25.37 17.25 13.62
C GLU A 194 24.74 16.08 14.37
N ASN A 195 23.42 16.09 14.55
CA ASN A 195 22.69 14.98 15.19
C ASN A 195 22.79 13.69 14.38
N ALA A 196 22.66 13.77 13.06
CA ALA A 196 22.82 12.62 12.18
C ALA A 196 24.26 12.06 12.25
N HIS A 197 25.27 12.92 12.20
CA HIS A 197 26.67 12.50 12.31
C HIS A 197 27.00 11.92 13.67
N ASN A 198 26.48 12.48 14.76
CA ASN A 198 26.68 11.97 16.11
C ASN A 198 26.08 10.56 16.26
N LEU A 199 24.88 10.33 15.71
CA LEU A 199 24.28 9.00 15.70
C LEU A 199 25.09 8.02 14.85
N ALA A 200 25.50 8.41 13.64
CA ALA A 200 26.32 7.55 12.79
C ALA A 200 27.64 7.17 13.46
N LYS A 201 28.31 8.12 14.10
CA LYS A 201 29.55 7.85 14.85
C LYS A 201 29.31 6.92 16.04
N LYS A 202 28.20 7.08 16.77
CA LYS A 202 27.81 6.16 17.86
C LYS A 202 27.64 4.74 17.35
N LEU A 203 26.96 4.57 16.21
CA LEU A 203 26.75 3.27 15.56
C LEU A 203 28.07 2.65 15.11
N GLN A 204 28.95 3.42 14.45
CA GLN A 204 30.27 2.97 14.04
C GLN A 204 31.12 2.51 15.21
N ASN A 205 31.11 3.26 16.31
CA ASN A 205 31.83 2.90 17.53
C ASN A 205 31.30 1.62 18.19
N SER A 206 30.05 1.25 17.93
CA SER A 206 29.44 -0.01 18.38
C SER A 206 29.60 -1.16 17.36
N GLY A 207 30.47 -1.00 16.35
CA GLY A 207 30.73 -2.02 15.33
C GLY A 207 29.68 -2.12 14.24
N ARG A 208 28.77 -1.15 14.14
CA ARG A 208 27.71 -1.11 13.11
C ARG A 208 28.12 -0.15 11.99
N PRO A 209 28.58 -0.63 10.81
CA PRO A 209 28.89 0.24 9.67
C PRO A 209 27.69 1.14 9.37
N SER A 210 27.92 2.44 9.30
CA SER A 210 26.82 3.39 9.10
C SER A 210 27.26 4.60 8.30
N ARG A 211 26.29 5.20 7.61
CA ARG A 211 26.48 6.39 6.77
C ARG A 211 25.41 7.43 7.02
N VAL A 212 25.72 8.68 6.66
CA VAL A 212 24.74 9.77 6.61
C VAL A 212 24.52 10.15 5.16
N ILE A 213 23.26 10.20 4.74
CA ILE A 213 22.86 10.65 3.41
C ILE A 213 22.07 11.95 3.57
N PHE A 214 22.54 13.00 2.91
CA PHE A 214 21.79 14.24 2.82
C PHE A 214 20.74 14.16 1.70
N MET A 215 19.51 14.54 2.04
CA MET A 215 18.37 14.64 1.11
C MET A 215 18.08 16.12 0.87
N PRO A 216 18.61 16.73 -0.21
CA PRO A 216 18.53 18.19 -0.43
C PRO A 216 17.09 18.70 -0.53
N GLU A 217 16.22 17.94 -1.19
CA GLU A 217 14.83 18.30 -1.45
C GLU A 217 13.98 18.40 -0.17
N LEU A 218 14.36 17.64 0.86
CA LEU A 218 13.67 17.59 2.15
C LEU A 218 14.45 18.31 3.26
N ASN A 219 15.69 18.73 2.99
CA ASN A 219 16.63 19.28 3.97
C ASN A 219 16.82 18.37 5.20
N PHE A 220 16.91 17.05 4.98
CA PHE A 220 17.11 16.05 6.03
C PHE A 220 18.38 15.24 5.80
N HIS A 221 18.97 14.79 6.92
CA HIS A 221 20.10 13.89 6.96
C HIS A 221 19.63 12.52 7.47
N ARG A 222 19.68 11.50 6.62
CA ARG A 222 19.29 10.12 6.96
C ARG A 222 20.48 9.36 7.46
N VAL A 223 20.30 8.61 8.56
CA VAL A 223 21.31 7.70 9.10
C VAL A 223 20.91 6.29 8.74
N GLN A 224 21.83 5.55 8.11
CA GLN A 224 21.64 4.19 7.64
C GLN A 224 22.76 3.29 8.10
N ILE A 225 22.43 2.06 8.52
CA ILE A 225 23.38 0.98 8.85
C ILE A 225 23.47 0.06 7.62
N GLY A 226 24.66 -0.40 7.30
CA GLY A 226 24.98 -1.24 6.14
C GLY A 226 26.20 -0.69 5.38
N PRO A 227 26.49 -1.21 4.15
CA PRO A 227 25.60 -2.05 3.34
C PRO A 227 25.53 -3.51 3.82
N TYR A 228 24.39 -4.14 3.56
CA TYR A 228 24.21 -5.59 3.65
C TYR A 228 24.05 -6.17 2.25
N ALA A 229 24.58 -7.38 2.05
CA ALA A 229 24.57 -8.02 0.74
C ALA A 229 23.24 -8.66 0.38
N SER A 230 22.35 -8.85 1.37
CA SER A 230 21.07 -9.50 1.16
C SER A 230 19.91 -8.80 1.91
N LEU A 231 18.71 -8.95 1.35
CA LEU A 231 17.49 -8.42 1.96
C LEU A 231 17.20 -9.11 3.29
N ALA A 232 17.31 -10.43 3.36
CA ALA A 232 17.00 -11.20 4.57
C ALA A 232 17.93 -10.83 5.74
N GLU A 233 19.22 -10.64 5.49
CA GLU A 233 20.17 -10.16 6.51
C GLU A 233 19.76 -8.78 7.02
N THR A 234 19.34 -7.90 6.11
CA THR A 234 18.95 -6.54 6.45
C THR A 234 17.65 -6.49 7.26
N GLU A 235 16.66 -7.32 6.89
CA GLU A 235 15.39 -7.45 7.62
C GLU A 235 15.60 -8.02 9.03
N ASN A 236 16.45 -9.04 9.17
CA ASN A 236 16.83 -9.59 10.48
C ASN A 236 17.52 -8.53 11.34
N THR A 237 18.41 -7.74 10.74
CA THR A 237 19.06 -6.63 11.44
C THR A 237 18.05 -5.57 11.83
N ALA A 238 17.15 -5.16 10.94
CA ALA A 238 16.11 -4.20 11.24
C ALA A 238 15.22 -4.68 12.40
N ALA A 239 14.79 -5.94 12.37
CA ALA A 239 14.01 -6.54 13.45
C ALA A 239 14.73 -6.52 14.80
N SER A 240 16.03 -6.84 14.83
CA SER A 240 16.84 -6.81 16.03
C SER A 240 17.00 -5.41 16.64
N LEU A 241 16.86 -4.38 15.82
CA LEU A 241 17.03 -2.98 16.19
C LEU A 241 15.72 -2.27 16.57
N GLN A 242 14.57 -2.92 16.44
CA GLN A 242 13.26 -2.31 16.77
C GLN A 242 13.16 -1.81 18.22
N GLY A 243 13.79 -2.51 19.16
CA GLY A 243 13.80 -2.11 20.57
C GLY A 243 14.65 -0.86 20.85
N GLU A 244 15.75 -0.67 20.11
CA GLU A 244 16.68 0.47 20.28
C GLU A 244 16.30 1.65 19.38
N TYR A 245 15.81 1.36 18.17
CA TYR A 245 15.41 2.35 17.15
C TYR A 245 14.02 2.00 16.60
N PRO A 246 12.95 2.32 17.33
CA PRO A 246 11.59 2.10 16.87
C PRO A 246 11.33 2.84 15.56
N GLY A 247 10.70 2.15 14.58
CA GLY A 247 10.43 2.73 13.27
C GLY A 247 11.60 2.67 12.28
N ASN A 248 12.67 1.90 12.58
CA ASN A 248 13.67 1.58 11.58
C ASN A 248 13.06 0.74 10.45
N PHE A 249 13.60 0.85 9.25
CA PHE A 249 13.12 0.11 8.08
C PHE A 249 14.25 -0.12 7.06
N VAL A 250 14.04 -1.12 6.21
CA VAL A 250 14.98 -1.49 5.15
C VAL A 250 14.84 -0.58 3.95
N VAL A 251 15.98 -0.18 3.37
CA VAL A 251 16.09 0.54 2.10
C VAL A 251 17.07 -0.17 1.17
N ALA A 252 16.74 -0.25 -0.11
CA ALA A 252 17.63 -0.74 -1.17
C ALA A 252 18.25 0.43 -1.93
N GLN A 253 19.45 0.22 -2.48
CA GLN A 253 20.11 1.16 -3.39
C GLN A 253 20.71 0.44 -4.59
#